data_6833990146e1ff6e504f26485d51d009
#
_entry.id   6833990146e1ff6e504f26485d51d009
#
_cell.length_a   1.000
_cell.length_b   1.000
_cell.length_c   1.000
_cell.angle_alpha   90.00
_cell.angle_beta   90.00
_cell.angle_gamma   90.00
#
_symmetry.space_group_name_H-M   'P 1'
#
loop_
_entity.id
_entity.type
_entity.pdbx_description
1 polymer ?
#
loop_
_entity_poly.entity_id
_entity_poly.type
_entity_poly.pdbx_seq_one_letter_code
_entity_poly.pdbx_strand_id
1 'polypeptide(L)'
;MSIAKICFGQVRHARLKPAINKFAYSVFTLRIPMRQRKTNPKGISQIGLGDNKLSWLTFYDKDHGRGENDSLAWALNLVKQEGITDIDGEVWLQTFPRVLGYVFNPVSFWFFENRSGELKAILAEVNNTFGERHCYLLSNPDGQAIQWGQSFLSNKVFHVSPFCEVKGEYHFRFFSKPGSGQHVARIEYHDQGPLLITSVNGIEQEINLKSIIWSAIRYPAMSIGVIVRIHWQALRLWLKGVQFHSKPTPPSTEVSK
;
A
#
# COMPACT_ATOMS: atom_id res chain seq x y z
N MET A 1 -9.11 -13.29 -19.86
CA MET A 1 -8.28 -13.23 -18.64
C MET A 1 -8.37 -11.83 -18.06
N SER A 2 -8.24 -11.68 -16.74
CA SER A 2 -8.18 -10.35 -16.11
C SER A 2 -6.86 -9.67 -16.45
N ILE A 3 -6.90 -8.37 -16.68
CA ILE A 3 -5.69 -7.55 -16.82
C ILE A 3 -5.01 -7.32 -15.44
N ALA A 4 -5.75 -7.46 -14.34
CA ALA A 4 -5.21 -7.37 -12.99
C ALA A 4 -4.60 -8.70 -12.54
N LYS A 5 -3.70 -8.63 -11.56
CA LYS A 5 -3.09 -9.79 -10.91
C LYS A 5 -3.47 -9.83 -9.43
N ILE A 6 -3.47 -11.04 -8.86
CA ILE A 6 -3.53 -11.23 -7.42
C ILE A 6 -2.13 -11.58 -6.93
N CYS A 7 -1.67 -10.93 -5.85
CA CYS A 7 -0.33 -11.13 -5.30
C CYS A 7 -0.46 -11.78 -3.92
N PHE A 8 -0.12 -13.06 -3.80
CA PHE A 8 -0.08 -13.76 -2.51
C PHE A 8 1.26 -13.55 -1.83
N GLY A 9 1.23 -13.20 -0.55
CA GLY A 9 2.45 -12.90 0.18
C GLY A 9 2.26 -12.76 1.69
N GLN A 10 3.12 -11.95 2.29
CA GLN A 10 3.14 -11.71 3.73
C GLN A 10 3.40 -10.24 4.04
N VAL A 11 2.78 -9.79 5.12
CA VAL A 11 3.21 -8.59 5.83
C VAL A 11 4.07 -9.03 7.01
N ARG A 12 5.22 -8.38 7.18
CA ARG A 12 6.13 -8.59 8.30
C ARG A 12 6.36 -7.28 9.03
N HIS A 13 6.33 -7.34 10.35
CA HIS A 13 6.66 -6.24 11.23
C HIS A 13 7.76 -6.67 12.19
N ALA A 14 8.78 -5.85 12.33
CA ALA A 14 9.84 -6.04 13.29
C ALA A 14 10.12 -4.72 14.02
N ARG A 15 9.52 -4.55 15.20
CA ARG A 15 9.87 -3.47 16.12
C ARG A 15 11.16 -3.85 16.83
N LEU A 16 12.12 -2.92 16.84
CA LEU A 16 13.45 -3.11 17.43
C LEU A 16 13.57 -2.37 18.77
N LYS A 17 12.90 -1.23 18.90
CA LYS A 17 12.94 -0.34 20.09
C LYS A 17 11.53 0.15 20.45
N PRO A 18 11.27 0.53 21.71
CA PRO A 18 12.05 0.25 22.92
C PRO A 18 11.96 -1.23 23.32
N ALA A 19 10.90 -1.96 22.88
CA ALA A 19 10.67 -3.37 23.12
C ALA A 19 10.63 -4.15 21.81
N ILE A 20 11.37 -5.24 21.75
CA ILE A 20 11.37 -6.12 20.57
C ILE A 20 9.99 -6.78 20.42
N ASN A 21 9.39 -6.61 19.24
CA ASN A 21 8.15 -7.26 18.87
C ASN A 21 8.13 -7.58 17.39
N LYS A 22 8.18 -8.87 17.05
CA LYS A 22 8.22 -9.34 15.66
C LYS A 22 7.02 -10.23 15.39
N PHE A 23 6.37 -10.01 14.24
CA PHE A 23 5.29 -10.87 13.77
C PHE A 23 5.18 -10.80 12.25
N ALA A 24 4.58 -11.83 11.68
CA ALA A 24 4.26 -11.91 10.27
C ALA A 24 2.87 -12.53 10.10
N TYR A 25 2.19 -12.15 9.03
CA TYR A 25 0.92 -12.77 8.64
C TYR A 25 0.78 -12.79 7.13
N SER A 26 0.11 -13.81 6.66
CA SER A 26 -0.16 -13.98 5.24
C SER A 26 -1.26 -13.02 4.78
N VAL A 27 -1.07 -12.45 3.59
CA VAL A 27 -1.99 -11.51 2.94
C VAL A 27 -2.06 -11.79 1.45
N PHE A 28 -3.04 -11.21 0.80
CA PHE A 28 -3.00 -11.00 -0.65
C PHE A 28 -3.38 -9.57 -0.99
N THR A 29 -2.87 -9.08 -2.10
CA THR A 29 -3.16 -7.76 -2.67
C THR A 29 -3.56 -7.92 -4.12
N LEU A 30 -4.20 -6.92 -4.70
CA LEU A 30 -4.38 -6.79 -6.13
C LEU A 30 -3.27 -5.90 -6.69
N ARG A 31 -2.81 -6.22 -7.90
CA ARG A 31 -1.98 -5.36 -8.73
C ARG A 31 -2.76 -5.03 -10.00
N ILE A 32 -3.12 -3.77 -10.17
CA ILE A 32 -4.08 -3.30 -11.16
C ILE A 32 -3.39 -2.33 -12.11
N PRO A 33 -3.39 -2.57 -13.44
CA PRO A 33 -2.95 -1.61 -14.43
C PRO A 33 -4.09 -0.59 -14.66
N MET A 34 -3.97 0.58 -14.04
CA MET A 34 -5.08 1.52 -13.90
C MET A 34 -5.49 2.19 -15.21
N ARG A 35 -4.54 2.43 -16.14
CA ARG A 35 -4.86 2.98 -17.47
C ARG A 35 -5.56 1.93 -18.33
N GLN A 36 -5.03 0.69 -18.39
CA GLN A 36 -5.71 -0.40 -19.09
C GLN A 36 -7.09 -0.69 -18.49
N ARG A 37 -7.22 -0.63 -17.15
CA ARG A 37 -8.53 -0.77 -16.49
C ARG A 37 -9.54 0.25 -17.03
N LYS A 38 -9.14 1.51 -17.22
CA LYS A 38 -10.03 2.58 -17.71
C LYS A 38 -10.47 2.38 -19.16
N THR A 39 -9.60 1.85 -19.99
CA THR A 39 -9.88 1.61 -21.42
C THR A 39 -10.61 0.28 -21.67
N ASN A 40 -10.57 -0.65 -20.72
CA ASN A 40 -11.28 -1.93 -20.82
C ASN A 40 -12.76 -1.75 -20.44
N PRO A 41 -13.73 -2.08 -21.33
CA PRO A 41 -15.17 -1.95 -21.05
C PRO A 41 -15.66 -2.71 -19.81
N LYS A 42 -14.96 -3.77 -19.41
CA LYS A 42 -15.24 -4.55 -18.19
C LYS A 42 -14.40 -4.12 -16.99
N GLY A 43 -13.50 -3.15 -17.15
CA GLY A 43 -12.50 -2.84 -16.15
C GLY A 43 -11.69 -4.09 -15.79
N ILE A 44 -11.60 -4.39 -14.49
CA ILE A 44 -11.00 -5.64 -13.99
C ILE A 44 -12.04 -6.69 -13.62
N SER A 45 -13.33 -6.43 -13.90
CA SER A 45 -14.41 -7.34 -13.48
C SER A 45 -14.32 -8.70 -14.15
N GLN A 46 -14.45 -9.73 -13.33
CA GLN A 46 -14.60 -11.13 -13.75
C GLN A 46 -15.32 -11.93 -12.66
N ILE A 47 -15.49 -13.23 -12.86
CA ILE A 47 -16.12 -14.11 -11.85
C ILE A 47 -15.39 -13.96 -10.52
N GLY A 48 -16.11 -13.50 -9.49
CA GLY A 48 -15.60 -13.34 -8.13
C GLY A 48 -14.80 -12.07 -7.87
N LEU A 49 -14.48 -11.24 -8.90
CA LEU A 49 -13.84 -9.94 -8.77
C LEU A 49 -14.74 -8.83 -9.34
N GLY A 50 -15.09 -7.86 -8.53
CA GLY A 50 -15.86 -6.67 -8.90
C GLY A 50 -14.96 -5.45 -9.09
N ASP A 51 -15.33 -4.61 -10.06
CA ASP A 51 -14.77 -3.29 -10.28
C ASP A 51 -15.88 -2.27 -10.01
N ASN A 52 -15.73 -1.50 -8.93
CA ASN A 52 -16.76 -0.58 -8.41
C ASN A 52 -18.15 -1.22 -8.19
N LYS A 53 -18.20 -2.53 -8.02
CA LYS A 53 -19.43 -3.28 -7.74
C LYS A 53 -19.16 -4.42 -6.79
N LEU A 54 -20.17 -4.77 -5.98
CA LEU A 54 -20.06 -5.82 -4.98
C LEU A 54 -19.73 -7.19 -5.63
N SER A 55 -18.73 -7.87 -5.06
CA SER A 55 -18.32 -9.22 -5.41
C SER A 55 -17.59 -9.86 -4.21
N TRP A 56 -17.07 -11.07 -4.35
CA TRP A 56 -16.24 -11.71 -3.33
C TRP A 56 -15.00 -10.88 -3.01
N LEU A 57 -14.27 -10.47 -4.05
CA LEU A 57 -13.21 -9.50 -4.00
C LEU A 57 -13.67 -8.27 -4.78
N THR A 58 -13.38 -7.08 -4.28
CA THR A 58 -13.79 -5.86 -4.96
C THR A 58 -12.71 -4.80 -4.86
N PHE A 59 -12.46 -4.13 -5.97
CA PHE A 59 -11.79 -2.86 -6.03
C PHE A 59 -12.85 -1.75 -6.12
N TYR A 60 -12.68 -0.72 -5.30
CA TYR A 60 -13.46 0.52 -5.41
C TYR A 60 -12.53 1.72 -5.52
N ASP A 61 -12.77 2.60 -6.51
CA ASP A 61 -12.05 3.86 -6.65
C ASP A 61 -12.15 4.71 -5.37
N LYS A 62 -13.33 4.74 -4.75
CA LYS A 62 -13.60 5.49 -3.52
C LYS A 62 -12.80 5.05 -2.29
N ASP A 63 -12.12 3.92 -2.33
CA ASP A 63 -11.25 3.47 -1.26
C ASP A 63 -9.87 4.15 -1.30
N HIS A 64 -9.64 4.98 -2.33
CA HIS A 64 -8.39 5.70 -2.60
C HIS A 64 -8.61 7.21 -2.70
N GLY A 65 -7.52 7.95 -2.53
CA GLY A 65 -7.55 9.40 -2.63
C GLY A 65 -8.52 10.04 -1.64
N ARG A 66 -9.26 11.01 -2.10
CA ARG A 66 -10.28 11.70 -1.30
C ARG A 66 -11.63 10.98 -1.31
N GLY A 67 -11.69 9.75 -1.82
CA GLY A 67 -12.95 9.00 -1.98
C GLY A 67 -13.70 9.33 -3.26
N GLU A 68 -13.02 9.82 -4.27
CA GLU A 68 -13.57 10.17 -5.58
C GLU A 68 -13.89 8.92 -6.41
N ASN A 69 -14.71 9.11 -7.47
CA ASN A 69 -15.08 8.01 -8.36
C ASN A 69 -14.00 7.68 -9.41
N ASP A 70 -12.90 8.41 -9.42
CA ASP A 70 -11.76 8.24 -10.33
C ASP A 70 -10.44 8.39 -9.60
N SER A 71 -10.04 7.31 -8.96
CA SER A 71 -8.80 7.27 -8.19
C SER A 71 -7.55 7.46 -9.05
N LEU A 72 -7.58 7.04 -10.33
CA LEU A 72 -6.47 7.27 -11.26
C LEU A 72 -6.30 8.76 -11.57
N ALA A 73 -7.40 9.47 -11.88
CA ALA A 73 -7.33 10.89 -12.15
C ALA A 73 -6.82 11.68 -10.92
N TRP A 74 -7.28 11.32 -9.72
CA TRP A 74 -6.77 11.89 -8.49
C TRP A 74 -5.24 11.66 -8.35
N ALA A 75 -4.76 10.42 -8.48
CA ALA A 75 -3.36 10.09 -8.32
C ALA A 75 -2.46 10.80 -9.35
N LEU A 76 -2.89 10.85 -10.61
CA LEU A 76 -2.19 11.57 -11.68
C LEU A 76 -2.12 13.07 -11.42
N ASN A 77 -3.22 13.68 -10.97
CA ASN A 77 -3.26 15.11 -10.65
C ASN A 77 -2.33 15.44 -9.48
N LEU A 78 -2.36 14.63 -8.41
CA LEU A 78 -1.49 14.81 -7.25
C LEU A 78 -0.01 14.81 -7.66
N VAL A 79 0.42 13.79 -8.42
CA VAL A 79 1.82 13.64 -8.84
C VAL A 79 2.25 14.75 -9.81
N LYS A 80 1.35 15.19 -10.70
CA LYS A 80 1.60 16.32 -11.61
C LYS A 80 1.72 17.66 -10.88
N GLN A 81 0.90 17.90 -9.87
CA GLN A 81 0.99 19.11 -9.02
C GLN A 81 2.33 19.19 -8.29
N GLU A 82 2.94 18.05 -7.99
CA GLU A 82 4.27 17.95 -7.41
C GLU A 82 5.43 18.06 -8.43
N GLY A 83 5.11 18.37 -9.69
CA GLY A 83 6.07 18.67 -10.76
C GLY A 83 6.54 17.45 -11.57
N ILE A 84 5.97 16.27 -11.36
CA ILE A 84 6.35 15.07 -12.10
C ILE A 84 5.39 14.88 -13.28
N THR A 85 5.85 15.10 -14.50
CA THR A 85 5.02 15.09 -15.72
C THR A 85 5.32 13.93 -16.66
N ASP A 86 6.52 13.32 -16.58
CA ASP A 86 6.95 12.16 -17.39
C ASP A 86 6.38 10.85 -16.81
N ILE A 87 5.03 10.75 -16.81
CA ILE A 87 4.25 9.63 -16.24
C ILE A 87 3.13 9.22 -17.20
N ASP A 88 3.44 9.15 -18.49
CA ASP A 88 2.48 8.89 -19.57
C ASP A 88 2.38 7.41 -19.97
N GLY A 89 3.16 6.52 -19.31
CA GLY A 89 3.05 5.07 -19.38
C GLY A 89 1.98 4.48 -18.48
N GLU A 90 2.09 3.22 -18.09
CA GLU A 90 1.11 2.59 -17.19
C GLU A 90 1.22 3.12 -15.76
N VAL A 91 0.12 3.07 -15.04
CA VAL A 91 0.06 3.33 -13.60
C VAL A 91 -0.39 2.05 -12.91
N TRP A 92 0.53 1.41 -12.18
CA TRP A 92 0.24 0.21 -11.44
C TRP A 92 -0.17 0.53 -10.02
N LEU A 93 -1.34 0.05 -9.61
CA LEU A 93 -1.79 0.15 -8.23
C LEU A 93 -1.68 -1.22 -7.55
N GLN A 94 -0.91 -1.29 -6.47
CA GLN A 94 -0.89 -2.43 -5.55
C GLN A 94 -1.67 -2.06 -4.29
N THR A 95 -2.78 -2.75 -4.04
CA THR A 95 -3.72 -2.42 -2.96
C THR A 95 -4.38 -3.66 -2.37
N PHE A 96 -4.92 -3.53 -1.16
CA PHE A 96 -5.75 -4.56 -0.53
C PHE A 96 -7.19 -4.43 -1.03
N PRO A 97 -7.78 -5.50 -1.61
CA PRO A 97 -9.18 -5.45 -2.04
C PRO A 97 -10.14 -5.49 -0.87
N ARG A 98 -11.38 -5.08 -1.11
CA ARG A 98 -12.49 -5.47 -0.23
C ARG A 98 -12.72 -6.97 -0.34
N VAL A 99 -12.92 -7.61 0.79
CA VAL A 99 -13.34 -9.00 0.90
C VAL A 99 -14.76 -9.01 1.47
N LEU A 100 -15.73 -9.52 0.71
CA LEU A 100 -17.15 -9.51 1.09
C LEU A 100 -17.65 -8.10 1.52
N GLY A 101 -17.20 -7.06 0.82
CA GLY A 101 -17.60 -5.68 1.06
C GLY A 101 -16.81 -4.94 2.14
N TYR A 102 -16.02 -5.62 2.96
CA TYR A 102 -15.20 -5.01 3.99
C TYR A 102 -13.75 -4.80 3.51
N VAL A 103 -13.17 -3.64 3.81
CA VAL A 103 -11.77 -3.32 3.51
C VAL A 103 -11.00 -2.90 4.75
N PHE A 104 -9.77 -3.39 4.86
CA PHE A 104 -8.73 -2.79 5.66
C PHE A 104 -7.50 -2.64 4.76
N ASN A 105 -7.23 -1.42 4.34
CA ASN A 105 -6.17 -1.08 3.41
C ASN A 105 -5.19 -0.12 4.10
N PRO A 106 -4.20 -0.62 4.86
CA PRO A 106 -3.28 0.22 5.63
C PRO A 106 -2.33 1.00 4.74
N VAL A 107 -2.02 0.48 3.57
CA VAL A 107 -1.13 1.12 2.59
C VAL A 107 -1.42 0.60 1.19
N SER A 108 -1.44 1.51 0.23
CA SER A 108 -1.45 1.22 -1.19
C SER A 108 -0.24 1.87 -1.85
N PHE A 109 0.27 1.24 -2.90
CA PHE A 109 1.41 1.75 -3.65
C PHE A 109 1.02 1.97 -5.11
N TRP A 110 1.22 3.20 -5.59
CA TRP A 110 1.00 3.60 -6.96
C TRP A 110 2.37 3.74 -7.63
N PHE A 111 2.61 3.02 -8.71
CA PHE A 111 3.85 3.04 -9.47
C PHE A 111 3.56 3.70 -10.81
N PHE A 112 4.20 4.84 -11.07
CA PHE A 112 3.98 5.63 -12.27
C PHE A 112 5.13 5.39 -13.26
N GLU A 113 4.81 4.87 -14.42
CA GLU A 113 5.75 4.62 -15.50
C GLU A 113 5.63 5.67 -16.60
N ASN A 114 6.71 5.90 -17.32
CA ASN A 114 6.68 6.61 -18.59
C ASN A 114 6.39 5.64 -19.75
N ARG A 115 6.30 6.15 -20.99
CA ARG A 115 6.03 5.34 -22.19
C ARG A 115 7.08 4.25 -22.43
N SER A 116 8.31 4.46 -21.98
CA SER A 116 9.38 3.48 -22.11
C SER A 116 9.31 2.37 -21.05
N GLY A 117 8.33 2.44 -20.12
CA GLY A 117 8.19 1.50 -19.01
C GLY A 117 9.16 1.77 -17.87
N GLU A 118 9.79 2.95 -17.83
CA GLU A 118 10.66 3.36 -16.73
C GLU A 118 9.83 3.89 -15.57
N LEU A 119 10.12 3.44 -14.37
CA LEU A 119 9.45 3.89 -13.14
C LEU A 119 9.94 5.30 -12.76
N LYS A 120 9.05 6.28 -12.77
CA LYS A 120 9.36 7.71 -12.54
C LYS A 120 8.96 8.21 -11.16
N ALA A 121 7.88 7.64 -10.61
CA ALA A 121 7.42 7.99 -9.27
C ALA A 121 6.75 6.81 -8.58
N ILE A 122 6.79 6.80 -7.25
CA ILE A 122 6.00 5.91 -6.41
C ILE A 122 5.25 6.76 -5.40
N LEU A 123 3.93 6.58 -5.30
CA LEU A 123 3.11 7.21 -4.29
C LEU A 123 2.68 6.14 -3.27
N ALA A 124 3.15 6.28 -2.04
CA ALA A 124 2.73 5.44 -0.92
C ALA A 124 1.55 6.12 -0.20
N GLU A 125 0.35 5.60 -0.44
CA GLU A 125 -0.90 6.06 0.16
C GLU A 125 -1.13 5.31 1.46
N VAL A 126 -0.94 5.97 2.61
CA VAL A 126 -1.00 5.38 3.95
C VAL A 126 -2.30 5.78 4.64
N ASN A 127 -3.01 4.80 5.16
CA ASN A 127 -4.23 5.00 5.94
C ASN A 127 -3.99 4.59 7.40
N ASN A 128 -4.57 5.33 8.34
CA ASN A 128 -4.61 4.93 9.73
C ASN A 128 -5.97 4.31 10.11
N THR A 129 -6.08 3.85 11.35
CA THR A 129 -7.34 3.29 11.88
C THR A 129 -8.35 4.35 12.29
N PHE A 130 -8.03 5.63 12.17
CA PHE A 130 -8.90 6.77 12.50
C PHE A 130 -9.63 7.32 11.27
N GLY A 131 -9.48 6.69 10.10
CA GLY A 131 -10.10 7.12 8.85
C GLY A 131 -9.34 8.25 8.15
N GLU A 132 -8.11 8.55 8.58
CA GLU A 132 -7.26 9.57 7.96
C GLU A 132 -6.28 8.93 6.98
N ARG A 133 -5.81 9.75 6.03
CA ARG A 133 -4.90 9.37 4.94
C ARG A 133 -3.81 10.40 4.77
N HIS A 134 -2.62 9.92 4.38
CA HIS A 134 -1.51 10.76 3.95
C HIS A 134 -0.69 10.02 2.88
N CYS A 135 -0.15 10.77 1.93
CA CYS A 135 0.63 10.23 0.83
C CYS A 135 2.10 10.61 0.96
N TYR A 136 3.00 9.68 0.66
CA TYR A 136 4.43 9.94 0.50
C TYR A 136 4.78 9.75 -0.96
N LEU A 137 5.25 10.83 -1.60
CA LEU A 137 5.64 10.82 -3.01
C LEU A 137 7.16 10.66 -3.10
N LEU A 138 7.57 9.62 -3.78
CA LEU A 138 8.96 9.21 -3.93
C LEU A 138 9.35 9.31 -5.40
N SER A 139 10.36 10.12 -5.70
CA SER A 139 10.89 10.32 -7.05
C SER A 139 12.33 10.81 -6.96
N ASN A 140 13.08 10.67 -8.04
CA ASN A 140 14.40 11.25 -8.14
C ASN A 140 14.28 12.76 -8.45
N PRO A 141 15.00 13.64 -7.72
CA PRO A 141 14.94 15.09 -7.94
C PRO A 141 15.35 15.52 -9.35
N ASP A 142 16.22 14.74 -10.00
CA ASP A 142 16.71 14.98 -11.36
C ASP A 142 15.80 14.41 -12.46
N GLY A 143 14.64 13.80 -12.08
CA GLY A 143 13.71 13.17 -13.00
C GLY A 143 14.19 11.84 -13.59
N GLN A 144 15.33 11.31 -13.13
CA GLN A 144 15.80 9.99 -13.56
C GLN A 144 14.85 8.87 -13.13
N ALA A 145 14.92 7.73 -13.81
CA ALA A 145 14.14 6.56 -13.46
C ALA A 145 14.54 6.00 -12.10
N ILE A 146 13.54 5.59 -11.33
CA ILE A 146 13.74 4.91 -10.03
C ILE A 146 14.30 3.51 -10.29
N GLN A 147 15.40 3.20 -9.61
CA GLN A 147 16.00 1.87 -9.65
C GLN A 147 15.43 0.98 -8.53
N TRP A 148 15.15 -0.28 -8.84
CA TRP A 148 14.72 -1.24 -7.82
C TRP A 148 15.80 -1.40 -6.75
N GLY A 149 15.41 -1.32 -5.48
CA GLY A 149 16.33 -1.34 -4.34
C GLY A 149 16.84 0.04 -3.90
N GLN A 150 16.56 1.10 -4.66
CA GLN A 150 16.87 2.47 -4.28
C GLN A 150 16.16 2.85 -2.98
N SER A 151 16.83 3.61 -2.12
CA SER A 151 16.28 4.10 -0.85
C SER A 151 15.79 5.53 -1.01
N PHE A 152 14.56 5.77 -0.55
CA PHE A 152 13.97 7.10 -0.47
C PHE A 152 13.73 7.46 0.99
N LEU A 153 14.05 8.69 1.37
CA LEU A 153 13.81 9.22 2.70
C LEU A 153 12.64 10.19 2.66
N SER A 154 11.80 10.15 3.68
CA SER A 154 10.74 11.14 3.87
C SER A 154 10.49 11.33 5.36
N ASN A 155 10.26 12.56 5.79
CA ASN A 155 9.94 12.87 7.17
C ASN A 155 8.61 12.20 7.57
N LYS A 156 8.59 11.58 8.73
CA LYS A 156 7.35 11.00 9.28
C LYS A 156 6.45 12.10 9.82
N VAL A 157 5.46 12.50 9.04
CA VAL A 157 4.49 13.56 9.39
C VAL A 157 3.12 13.02 9.77
N PHE A 158 2.84 11.75 9.52
CA PHE A 158 1.53 11.14 9.69
C PHE A 158 1.48 10.17 10.87
N HIS A 159 0.40 10.28 11.69
CA HIS A 159 0.17 9.41 12.83
C HIS A 159 -0.52 8.12 12.41
N VAL A 160 0.22 7.00 12.44
CA VAL A 160 -0.29 5.68 12.04
C VAL A 160 -0.58 4.78 13.23
N SER A 161 0.15 4.95 14.33
CA SER A 161 0.05 4.09 15.50
C SER A 161 0.30 4.88 16.78
N PRO A 162 -0.47 4.64 17.85
CA PRO A 162 -0.28 5.33 19.13
C PRO A 162 1.02 4.93 19.85
N PHE A 163 1.74 3.93 19.36
CA PHE A 163 3.04 3.51 19.90
C PHE A 163 4.23 4.05 19.13
N CYS A 164 4.00 5.02 18.25
CA CYS A 164 5.04 5.71 17.48
C CYS A 164 4.72 7.20 17.40
N GLU A 165 5.65 8.03 17.86
CA GLU A 165 5.54 9.49 17.70
C GLU A 165 5.53 9.90 16.23
N VAL A 166 5.02 11.12 15.97
CA VAL A 166 5.13 11.77 14.67
C VAL A 166 6.43 12.58 14.66
N LYS A 167 7.55 11.87 14.48
CA LYS A 167 8.91 12.43 14.36
C LYS A 167 9.80 11.42 13.63
N GLY A 168 11.04 11.81 13.31
CA GLY A 168 11.98 10.97 12.58
C GLY A 168 11.59 10.78 11.12
N GLU A 169 12.05 9.73 10.51
CA GLU A 169 11.97 9.54 9.07
C GLU A 169 11.59 8.11 8.66
N TYR A 170 10.99 8.00 7.50
CA TYR A 170 10.77 6.73 6.81
C TYR A 170 11.81 6.54 5.72
N HIS A 171 12.36 5.32 5.63
CA HIS A 171 13.17 4.86 4.52
C HIS A 171 12.36 3.86 3.71
N PHE A 172 12.00 4.24 2.50
CA PHE A 172 11.25 3.40 1.58
C PHE A 172 12.20 2.69 0.62
N ARG A 173 12.01 1.39 0.40
CA ARG A 173 12.70 0.61 -0.62
C ARG A 173 11.73 -0.33 -1.29
N PHE A 174 11.79 -0.38 -2.61
CA PHE A 174 10.96 -1.26 -3.40
C PHE A 174 11.84 -2.19 -4.23
N PHE A 175 11.44 -3.44 -4.28
CA PHE A 175 12.14 -4.46 -5.04
C PHE A 175 11.15 -5.17 -5.96
N SER A 176 11.54 -5.35 -7.20
CA SER A 176 10.83 -6.17 -8.18
C SER A 176 11.87 -7.00 -8.92
N LYS A 177 11.61 -8.29 -9.04
CA LYS A 177 12.46 -9.17 -9.83
C LYS A 177 11.81 -9.36 -11.21
N PRO A 178 12.39 -8.83 -12.29
CA PRO A 178 11.85 -8.99 -13.62
C PRO A 178 11.56 -10.45 -13.95
N GLY A 179 10.41 -10.73 -14.56
CA GLY A 179 10.01 -12.07 -15.00
C GLY A 179 9.54 -13.04 -13.89
N SER A 180 9.75 -12.73 -12.62
CA SER A 180 9.29 -13.58 -11.51
C SER A 180 7.93 -13.20 -10.94
N GLY A 181 7.43 -11.99 -11.24
CA GLY A 181 6.24 -11.42 -10.62
C GLY A 181 6.39 -11.17 -9.11
N GLN A 182 7.61 -11.19 -8.58
CA GLN A 182 7.88 -11.00 -7.17
C GLN A 182 8.10 -9.52 -6.86
N HIS A 183 7.34 -9.00 -5.89
CA HIS A 183 7.43 -7.62 -5.44
C HIS A 183 7.60 -7.55 -3.92
N VAL A 184 8.41 -6.60 -3.47
CA VAL A 184 8.59 -6.30 -2.04
C VAL A 184 8.58 -4.79 -1.87
N ALA A 185 7.72 -4.29 -0.99
CA ALA A 185 7.78 -2.94 -0.44
C ALA A 185 8.31 -3.03 0.99
N ARG A 186 9.35 -2.29 1.31
CA ARG A 186 9.95 -2.22 2.64
C ARG A 186 9.95 -0.78 3.11
N ILE A 187 9.43 -0.57 4.32
CA ILE A 187 9.35 0.72 5.00
C ILE A 187 10.05 0.56 6.35
N GLU A 188 11.08 1.33 6.56
CA GLU A 188 11.79 1.39 7.84
C GLU A 188 11.50 2.74 8.49
N TYR A 189 11.05 2.71 9.72
CA TYR A 189 10.90 3.90 10.54
C TYR A 189 12.13 4.09 11.41
N HIS A 190 12.76 5.24 11.30
CA HIS A 190 13.94 5.65 12.03
C HIS A 190 13.62 6.82 12.95
N ASP A 191 13.98 6.67 14.23
CA ASP A 191 14.00 7.72 15.23
C ASP A 191 15.21 7.44 16.12
N GLN A 192 16.30 8.20 15.94
CA GLN A 192 17.63 7.95 16.51
C GLN A 192 18.11 6.50 16.21
N GLY A 193 18.01 6.12 14.92
CA GLY A 193 18.27 4.81 14.39
C GLY A 193 17.02 3.97 14.15
N PRO A 194 17.15 2.76 13.59
CA PRO A 194 16.02 1.94 13.20
C PRO A 194 15.15 1.54 14.41
N LEU A 195 13.85 1.85 14.33
CA LEU A 195 12.86 1.55 15.37
C LEU A 195 11.88 0.47 14.93
N LEU A 196 11.35 0.57 13.70
CA LEU A 196 10.37 -0.38 13.17
C LEU A 196 10.68 -0.67 11.70
N ILE A 197 10.72 -1.94 11.33
CA ILE A 197 10.85 -2.39 9.95
C ILE A 197 9.56 -3.10 9.57
N THR A 198 8.92 -2.62 8.50
CA THR A 198 7.73 -3.24 7.91
C THR A 198 8.03 -3.63 6.48
N SER A 199 7.56 -4.80 6.06
CA SER A 199 7.59 -5.18 4.64
C SER A 199 6.29 -5.86 4.22
N VAL A 200 5.90 -5.58 2.99
CA VAL A 200 4.83 -6.28 2.27
C VAL A 200 5.46 -6.94 1.06
N ASN A 201 5.37 -8.25 0.97
CA ASN A 201 5.83 -8.98 -0.21
C ASN A 201 4.67 -9.70 -0.88
N GLY A 202 4.84 -10.07 -2.14
CA GLY A 202 3.88 -10.86 -2.88
C GLY A 202 4.44 -11.41 -4.17
N ILE A 203 3.82 -12.49 -4.63
CA ILE A 203 4.09 -13.10 -5.94
C ILE A 203 2.81 -13.00 -6.77
N GLU A 204 2.92 -12.40 -7.95
CA GLU A 204 1.80 -12.24 -8.88
C GLU A 204 1.31 -13.59 -9.40
N GLN A 205 0.01 -13.72 -9.44
CA GLN A 205 -0.70 -14.84 -10.07
C GLN A 205 -1.88 -14.31 -10.89
N GLU A 206 -2.28 -15.10 -11.89
CA GLU A 206 -3.49 -14.81 -12.65
C GLU A 206 -4.72 -14.86 -11.75
N ILE A 207 -5.61 -13.89 -11.93
CA ILE A 207 -6.91 -13.93 -11.28
C ILE A 207 -7.81 -14.86 -12.07
N ASN A 208 -8.20 -15.95 -11.45
CA ASN A 208 -9.14 -16.94 -11.97
C ASN A 208 -9.96 -17.53 -10.82
N LEU A 209 -10.93 -18.36 -11.12
CA LEU A 209 -11.80 -18.95 -10.10
C LEU A 209 -11.00 -19.70 -9.01
N LYS A 210 -9.93 -20.39 -9.39
CA LYS A 210 -9.07 -21.14 -8.44
C LYS A 210 -8.36 -20.17 -7.47
N SER A 211 -7.77 -19.08 -7.97
CA SER A 211 -7.08 -18.09 -7.11
C SER A 211 -8.06 -17.36 -6.19
N ILE A 212 -9.30 -17.10 -6.64
CA ILE A 212 -10.34 -16.47 -5.84
C ILE A 212 -10.82 -17.44 -4.74
N ILE A 213 -11.13 -18.70 -5.07
CA ILE A 213 -11.48 -19.71 -4.09
C ILE A 213 -10.35 -19.91 -3.09
N TRP A 214 -9.10 -19.98 -3.56
CA TRP A 214 -7.94 -20.09 -2.69
C TRP A 214 -7.82 -18.90 -1.74
N SER A 215 -8.04 -17.68 -2.23
CA SER A 215 -8.04 -16.49 -1.37
C SER A 215 -9.16 -16.54 -0.33
N ALA A 216 -10.36 -17.00 -0.69
CA ALA A 216 -11.49 -17.14 0.23
C ALA A 216 -11.24 -18.19 1.32
N ILE A 217 -10.64 -19.34 0.97
CA ILE A 217 -10.34 -20.42 1.92
C ILE A 217 -9.15 -20.07 2.82
N ARG A 218 -8.08 -19.53 2.23
CA ARG A 218 -6.82 -19.28 2.95
C ARG A 218 -6.87 -18.00 3.80
N TYR A 219 -7.71 -17.03 3.39
CA TYR A 219 -7.77 -15.70 4.00
C TYR A 219 -9.21 -15.25 4.32
N PRO A 220 -10.10 -16.10 4.87
CA PRO A 220 -11.54 -15.82 4.99
C PRO A 220 -11.84 -14.60 5.87
N ALA A 221 -10.94 -14.30 6.79
CA ALA A 221 -11.06 -13.19 7.71
C ALA A 221 -9.89 -12.21 7.59
N MET A 222 -9.32 -12.03 6.39
CA MET A 222 -8.12 -11.21 6.23
C MET A 222 -8.33 -9.81 6.82
N SER A 223 -9.43 -9.15 6.48
CA SER A 223 -9.74 -7.81 6.97
C SER A 223 -10.09 -7.78 8.47
N ILE A 224 -10.94 -8.68 8.94
CA ILE A 224 -11.30 -8.81 10.36
C ILE A 224 -10.11 -9.31 11.17
N GLY A 225 -9.41 -10.33 10.67
CA GLY A 225 -8.22 -10.88 11.33
C GLY A 225 -7.07 -9.88 11.46
N VAL A 226 -6.94 -8.93 10.54
CA VAL A 226 -5.96 -7.85 10.67
C VAL A 226 -6.34 -6.90 11.82
N ILE A 227 -7.61 -6.52 11.93
CA ILE A 227 -8.08 -5.66 13.05
C ILE A 227 -7.85 -6.33 14.39
N VAL A 228 -8.25 -7.59 14.55
CA VAL A 228 -8.02 -8.36 15.78
C VAL A 228 -6.53 -8.41 16.10
N ARG A 229 -5.67 -8.65 15.10
CA ARG A 229 -4.21 -8.65 15.30
C ARG A 229 -3.66 -7.29 15.67
N ILE A 230 -4.14 -6.21 15.08
CA ILE A 230 -3.73 -4.84 15.44
C ILE A 230 -4.03 -4.59 16.94
N HIS A 231 -5.23 -4.87 17.41
CA HIS A 231 -5.60 -4.69 18.81
C HIS A 231 -4.80 -5.62 19.74
N TRP A 232 -4.60 -6.87 19.34
CA TRP A 232 -3.75 -7.81 20.09
C TRP A 232 -2.30 -7.32 20.20
N GLN A 233 -1.71 -6.83 19.11
CA GLN A 233 -0.36 -6.28 19.14
C GLN A 233 -0.28 -4.98 19.93
N ALA A 234 -1.33 -4.14 19.87
CA ALA A 234 -1.45 -2.95 20.70
C ALA A 234 -1.46 -3.32 22.20
N LEU A 235 -2.28 -4.29 22.58
CA LEU A 235 -2.33 -4.81 23.97
C LEU A 235 -0.96 -5.35 24.40
N ARG A 236 -0.29 -6.15 23.56
CA ARG A 236 1.06 -6.67 23.85
C ARG A 236 2.11 -5.56 24.05
N LEU A 237 2.06 -4.50 23.24
CA LEU A 237 2.97 -3.35 23.39
C LEU A 237 2.68 -2.57 24.67
N TRP A 238 1.40 -2.38 25.00
CA TRP A 238 0.97 -1.75 26.24
C TRP A 238 1.46 -2.55 27.47
N LEU A 239 1.25 -3.86 27.46
CA LEU A 239 1.73 -4.76 28.54
C LEU A 239 3.26 -4.77 28.67
N LYS A 240 4.00 -4.45 27.59
CA LYS A 240 5.45 -4.28 27.61
C LYS A 240 5.90 -2.88 28.03
N GLY A 241 4.97 -2.01 28.49
CA GLY A 241 5.28 -0.65 28.94
C GLY A 241 5.70 0.30 27.82
N VAL A 242 5.38 0.01 26.56
CA VAL A 242 5.65 0.94 25.46
C VAL A 242 4.75 2.15 25.60
N GLN A 243 5.35 3.34 25.57
CA GLN A 243 4.63 4.60 25.74
C GLN A 243 3.52 4.79 24.71
N PHE A 244 2.35 5.25 25.18
CA PHE A 244 1.22 5.61 24.35
C PHE A 244 1.27 7.11 24.05
N HIS A 245 1.14 7.46 22.78
CA HIS A 245 1.13 8.84 22.31
C HIS A 245 -0.27 9.21 21.81
N SER A 246 -0.78 10.34 22.28
CA SER A 246 -2.03 10.88 21.77
C SER A 246 -1.90 11.28 20.30
N LYS A 247 -3.01 11.19 19.57
CA LYS A 247 -3.05 11.58 18.15
C LYS A 247 -2.86 13.09 18.01
N PRO A 248 -1.83 13.57 17.31
CA PRO A 248 -1.67 14.98 16.99
C PRO A 248 -2.64 15.44 15.89
N THR A 249 -2.69 16.75 15.65
CA THR A 249 -3.39 17.29 14.48
C THR A 249 -2.82 16.69 13.21
N PRO A 250 -3.67 16.23 12.27
CA PRO A 250 -3.22 15.72 10.97
C PRO A 250 -2.38 16.76 10.20
N PRO A 251 -1.46 16.31 9.32
CA PRO A 251 -0.72 17.23 8.46
C PRO A 251 -1.67 18.05 7.59
N SER A 252 -1.34 19.31 7.36
CA SER A 252 -2.13 20.23 6.52
C SER A 252 -2.03 19.91 5.03
N THR A 253 -0.98 19.20 4.63
CA THR A 253 -0.73 18.77 3.25
C THR A 253 -1.18 17.34 3.05
N GLU A 254 -1.73 17.03 1.87
CA GLU A 254 -2.14 15.67 1.49
C GLU A 254 -0.92 14.78 1.17
N VAL A 255 0.21 15.41 0.74
CA VAL A 255 1.41 14.71 0.28
C VAL A 255 2.67 15.29 0.90
N SER A 256 3.67 14.43 1.14
CA SER A 256 5.05 14.76 1.52
C SER A 256 6.03 14.09 0.56
N LYS A 257 7.19 14.70 0.38
CA LYS A 257 8.34 14.17 -0.38
C LYS A 257 9.44 13.71 0.56
#